data_5d205446668ee2d15ac44750baa5ea21
#
_entry.id   5d205446668ee2d15ac44750baa5ea21
#
_cell.length_a   1.000
_cell.length_b   1.000
_cell.length_c   1.000
_cell.angle_alpha   90.00
_cell.angle_beta   90.00
_cell.angle_gamma   90.00
#
_symmetry.space_group_name_H-M   'P 1'
#
loop_
_entity.id
_entity.type
_entity.pdbx_description
1 polymer ?
#
loop_
_entity_poly.entity_id
_entity_poly.type
_entity_poly.pdbx_seq_one_letter_code
_entity_poly.pdbx_strand_id
1 'polypeptide(L)'
;MPADRIDFWFTMGSTYSYLSVMRLVELEQTSGIKFNWRPFHLLVILQEMNHVPFADKPTKSAYMWRDIERRAAMYGIPAALPAPYPVKQSILANLVALVGMRQGWGVDFVRAAYRRWFQLGQETGAEPNVSESLRDIGQEPQAVLALANASATKDRLMTETGIARDLGIFGSPTFAIGRELFWGDDRLEDAISWCQSGRVQPLR
;
A
#
# COMPACT_ATOMS: atom_id res chain seq x y z
N MET A 1 -6.62 -1.58 26.18
CA MET A 1 -5.29 -2.21 26.36
C MET A 1 -4.44 -1.84 25.17
N PRO A 2 -3.13 -1.61 25.30
CA PRO A 2 -2.26 -1.42 24.15
C PRO A 2 -2.44 -2.59 23.18
N ALA A 3 -2.55 -2.32 21.89
CA ALA A 3 -2.55 -3.34 20.87
C ALA A 3 -1.09 -3.65 20.47
N ASP A 4 -0.83 -4.85 19.98
CA ASP A 4 0.48 -5.26 19.50
C ASP A 4 0.56 -5.29 17.97
N ARG A 5 -0.53 -4.91 17.30
CA ARG A 5 -0.71 -5.01 15.86
C ARG A 5 -1.47 -3.84 15.28
N ILE A 6 -1.03 -3.41 14.10
CA ILE A 6 -1.69 -2.41 13.25
C ILE A 6 -2.07 -3.07 11.93
N ASP A 7 -3.32 -2.95 11.48
CA ASP A 7 -3.73 -3.31 10.13
C ASP A 7 -3.28 -2.21 9.16
N PHE A 8 -2.38 -2.54 8.26
CA PHE A 8 -1.94 -1.67 7.17
C PHE A 8 -2.74 -1.94 5.91
N TRP A 9 -3.71 -1.07 5.64
CA TRP A 9 -4.56 -1.12 4.46
C TRP A 9 -3.96 -0.34 3.31
N PHE A 10 -3.71 -1.01 2.20
CA PHE A 10 -3.06 -0.40 1.05
C PHE A 10 -3.61 -0.91 -0.28
N THR A 11 -3.44 -0.09 -1.32
CA THR A 11 -3.66 -0.49 -2.71
C THR A 11 -2.40 -0.24 -3.52
N MET A 12 -2.06 -1.16 -4.41
CA MET A 12 -0.85 -1.10 -5.24
C MET A 12 -0.82 0.08 -6.23
N GLY A 13 -1.93 0.82 -6.38
CA GLY A 13 -2.00 2.05 -7.17
C GLY A 13 -1.82 3.35 -6.38
N SER A 14 -1.56 3.27 -5.07
CA SER A 14 -1.39 4.45 -4.22
C SER A 14 0.06 4.94 -4.19
N THR A 15 0.28 6.19 -4.60
CA THR A 15 1.61 6.81 -4.62
C THR A 15 2.18 7.03 -3.23
N TYR A 16 1.38 7.52 -2.28
CA TYR A 16 1.82 7.72 -0.89
C TYR A 16 2.11 6.42 -0.14
N SER A 17 1.47 5.31 -0.53
CA SER A 17 1.78 4.00 0.07
C SER A 17 3.21 3.54 -0.20
N TYR A 18 3.88 4.05 -1.23
CA TYR A 18 5.31 3.81 -1.46
C TYR A 18 6.16 4.13 -0.24
N LEU A 19 5.96 5.31 0.34
CA LEU A 19 6.72 5.77 1.49
C LEU A 19 6.55 4.83 2.69
N SER A 20 5.31 4.47 3.00
CA SER A 20 5.00 3.53 4.08
C SER A 20 5.58 2.14 3.82
N VAL A 21 5.37 1.58 2.62
CA VAL A 21 5.85 0.24 2.22
C VAL A 21 7.37 0.11 2.40
N MET A 22 8.13 1.16 2.09
CA MET A 22 9.59 1.13 2.23
C MET A 22 10.06 1.17 3.70
N ARG A 23 9.26 1.71 4.61
CA ARG A 23 9.60 1.95 6.02
C ARG A 23 9.10 0.87 6.98
N LEU A 24 7.96 0.23 6.67
CA LEU A 24 7.24 -0.61 7.63
C LEU A 24 8.06 -1.76 8.20
N VAL A 25 8.91 -2.43 7.41
CA VAL A 25 9.73 -3.56 7.88
C VAL A 25 10.73 -3.12 8.96
N GLU A 26 11.37 -1.96 8.78
CA GLU A 26 12.29 -1.39 9.76
C GLU A 26 11.54 -0.88 11.00
N LEU A 27 10.40 -0.22 10.79
CA LEU A 27 9.55 0.27 11.88
C LEU A 27 8.98 -0.89 12.72
N GLU A 28 8.68 -2.03 12.12
CA GLU A 28 8.27 -3.23 12.84
C GLU A 28 9.37 -3.72 13.80
N GLN A 29 10.62 -3.70 13.34
CA GLN A 29 11.78 -4.11 14.14
C GLN A 29 12.08 -3.13 15.28
N THR A 30 11.97 -1.82 14.99
CA THR A 30 12.34 -0.76 15.97
C THR A 30 11.24 -0.44 16.97
N SER A 31 9.96 -0.53 16.57
CA SER A 31 8.81 -0.26 17.44
C SER A 31 8.32 -1.47 18.23
N GLY A 32 8.62 -2.68 17.76
CA GLY A 32 8.05 -3.94 18.26
C GLY A 32 6.59 -4.18 17.85
N ILE A 33 5.98 -3.26 17.10
CA ILE A 33 4.60 -3.37 16.60
C ILE A 33 4.58 -4.21 15.32
N LYS A 34 3.65 -5.17 15.24
CA LYS A 34 3.43 -5.97 14.04
C LYS A 34 2.47 -5.28 13.08
N PHE A 35 2.79 -5.31 11.77
CA PHE A 35 1.90 -4.81 10.73
C PHE A 35 1.25 -5.98 9.98
N ASN A 36 -0.09 -6.00 9.97
CA ASN A 36 -0.87 -6.92 9.16
C ASN A 36 -1.19 -6.25 7.83
N TRP A 37 -0.54 -6.67 6.77
CA TRP A 37 -0.64 -6.07 5.44
C TRP A 37 -1.92 -6.51 4.74
N ARG A 38 -2.80 -5.57 4.43
CA ARG A 38 -4.14 -5.83 3.89
C ARG A 38 -4.35 -5.12 2.54
N PRO A 39 -4.07 -5.78 1.42
CA PRO A 39 -4.38 -5.21 0.11
C PRO A 39 -5.89 -5.17 -0.10
N PHE A 40 -6.41 -4.04 -0.63
CA PHE A 40 -7.82 -3.85 -0.94
C PHE A 40 -8.02 -3.08 -2.25
N HIS A 41 -9.24 -3.12 -2.79
CA HIS A 41 -9.58 -2.48 -4.06
C HIS A 41 -10.16 -1.08 -3.81
N LEU A 42 -9.30 -0.09 -3.54
CA LEU A 42 -9.71 1.28 -3.21
C LEU A 42 -10.63 1.93 -4.25
N LEU A 43 -10.42 1.66 -5.55
CA LEU A 43 -11.24 2.31 -6.61
C LEU A 43 -12.73 2.03 -6.47
N VAL A 44 -13.13 0.87 -5.94
CA VAL A 44 -14.54 0.56 -5.66
C VAL A 44 -15.12 1.55 -4.65
N ILE A 45 -14.40 1.76 -3.54
CA ILE A 45 -14.83 2.70 -2.50
C ILE A 45 -14.87 4.14 -3.04
N LEU A 46 -13.86 4.53 -3.82
CA LEU A 46 -13.81 5.88 -4.41
C LEU A 46 -14.96 6.13 -5.40
N GLN A 47 -15.33 5.11 -6.20
CA GLN A 47 -16.48 5.20 -7.11
C GLN A 47 -17.80 5.39 -6.35
N GLU A 48 -18.00 4.67 -5.25
CA GLU A 48 -19.18 4.83 -4.38
C GLU A 48 -19.25 6.24 -3.76
N MET A 49 -18.09 6.84 -3.50
CA MET A 49 -17.99 8.21 -2.98
C MET A 49 -18.03 9.29 -4.08
N ASN A 50 -18.22 8.92 -5.34
CA ASN A 50 -18.12 9.83 -6.50
C ASN A 50 -16.79 10.61 -6.52
N HIS A 51 -15.70 9.98 -6.08
CA HIS A 51 -14.37 10.58 -5.97
C HIS A 51 -13.41 9.98 -6.98
N VAL A 52 -12.73 10.85 -7.75
CA VAL A 52 -11.63 10.47 -8.65
C VAL A 52 -10.35 11.14 -8.13
N PRO A 53 -9.38 10.37 -7.63
CA PRO A 53 -8.15 10.94 -7.10
C PRO A 53 -7.28 11.42 -8.27
N PHE A 54 -6.84 12.66 -8.21
CA PHE A 54 -5.84 13.31 -9.08
C PHE A 54 -6.11 13.32 -10.60
N ALA A 55 -7.00 12.48 -11.14
CA ALA A 55 -7.37 12.54 -12.54
C ALA A 55 -7.89 13.95 -12.87
N ASP A 56 -7.44 14.50 -13.99
CA ASP A 56 -7.81 15.83 -14.47
C ASP A 56 -7.52 17.00 -13.50
N LYS A 57 -6.58 16.77 -12.55
CA LYS A 57 -6.16 17.77 -11.56
C LYS A 57 -4.64 17.99 -11.60
N PRO A 58 -4.10 18.62 -12.65
CA PRO A 58 -2.65 18.73 -12.88
C PRO A 58 -1.90 19.41 -11.73
N THR A 59 -2.46 20.48 -11.17
CA THR A 59 -1.87 21.20 -10.02
C THR A 59 -1.77 20.30 -8.79
N LYS A 60 -2.81 19.50 -8.51
CA LYS A 60 -2.81 18.58 -7.38
C LYS A 60 -1.83 17.42 -7.59
N SER A 61 -1.72 16.92 -8.82
CA SER A 61 -0.74 15.88 -9.18
C SER A 61 0.71 16.39 -9.06
N ALA A 62 0.97 17.61 -9.51
CA ALA A 62 2.28 18.24 -9.38
C ALA A 62 2.67 18.42 -7.90
N TYR A 63 1.72 18.86 -7.05
CA TYR A 63 1.94 18.94 -5.61
C TYR A 63 2.25 17.56 -4.99
N MET A 64 1.48 16.53 -5.34
CA MET A 64 1.69 15.16 -4.86
C MET A 64 3.11 14.67 -5.17
N TRP A 65 3.59 14.83 -6.39
CA TRP A 65 4.95 14.41 -6.75
C TRP A 65 6.02 15.18 -5.98
N ARG A 66 5.85 16.49 -5.81
CA ARG A 66 6.78 17.30 -5.04
C ARG A 66 6.77 16.95 -3.55
N ASP A 67 5.61 16.60 -3.00
CA ASP A 67 5.49 16.18 -1.61
C ASP A 67 6.13 14.80 -1.38
N ILE A 68 5.90 13.84 -2.27
CA ILE A 68 6.54 12.51 -2.22
C ILE A 68 8.07 12.66 -2.32
N GLU A 69 8.58 13.51 -3.20
CA GLU A 69 10.02 13.78 -3.34
C GLU A 69 10.64 14.26 -2.01
N ARG A 70 10.01 15.25 -1.37
CA ARG A 70 10.47 15.77 -0.08
C ARG A 70 10.46 14.73 1.03
N ARG A 71 9.36 13.95 1.10
CA ARG A 71 9.23 12.89 2.12
C ARG A 71 10.19 11.74 1.86
N ALA A 72 10.33 11.30 0.62
CA ALA A 72 11.30 10.27 0.25
C ALA A 72 12.73 10.69 0.64
N ALA A 73 13.12 11.94 0.33
CA ALA A 73 14.41 12.48 0.74
C ALA A 73 14.57 12.53 2.28
N MET A 74 13.53 12.95 3.01
CA MET A 74 13.53 12.99 4.47
C MET A 74 13.71 11.60 5.09
N TYR A 75 13.13 10.56 4.47
CA TYR A 75 13.24 9.17 4.93
C TYR A 75 14.44 8.42 4.36
N GLY A 76 15.25 9.03 3.49
CA GLY A 76 16.34 8.34 2.81
C GLY A 76 15.88 7.28 1.80
N ILE A 77 14.66 7.39 1.27
CA ILE A 77 14.08 6.45 0.32
C ILE A 77 14.37 6.91 -1.11
N PRO A 78 15.05 6.09 -1.96
CA PRO A 78 15.29 6.44 -3.36
C PRO A 78 13.99 6.55 -4.15
N ALA A 79 13.84 7.60 -4.98
CA ALA A 79 12.70 7.77 -5.87
C ALA A 79 13.09 8.50 -7.16
N ALA A 80 12.73 7.93 -8.31
CA ALA A 80 12.82 8.55 -9.63
C ALA A 80 11.43 9.08 -10.01
N LEU A 81 11.23 10.39 -9.88
CA LEU A 81 9.92 11.02 -10.02
C LEU A 81 9.87 11.99 -11.21
N PRO A 82 8.72 12.15 -11.84
CA PRO A 82 7.46 11.46 -11.55
C PRO A 82 7.48 9.99 -12.02
N ALA A 83 6.97 9.09 -11.20
CA ALA A 83 6.74 7.71 -11.60
C ALA A 83 5.50 7.60 -12.52
N PRO A 84 5.35 6.53 -13.35
CA PRO A 84 4.18 6.34 -14.19
C PRO A 84 2.86 6.44 -13.39
N TYR A 85 2.00 7.38 -13.79
CA TYR A 85 0.72 7.65 -13.13
C TYR A 85 -0.25 8.35 -14.09
N PRO A 86 -1.56 8.10 -14.07
CA PRO A 86 -2.27 7.14 -13.20
C PRO A 86 -1.97 5.69 -13.53
N VAL A 87 -2.02 4.82 -12.51
CA VAL A 87 -1.81 3.37 -12.66
C VAL A 87 -3.04 2.74 -13.31
N LYS A 88 -2.84 1.99 -14.40
CA LYS A 88 -3.93 1.38 -15.19
C LYS A 88 -4.33 -0.01 -14.71
N GLN A 89 -3.38 -0.78 -14.17
CA GLN A 89 -3.54 -2.21 -13.86
C GLN A 89 -3.32 -2.57 -12.38
N SER A 90 -3.57 -1.65 -11.46
CA SER A 90 -3.35 -1.87 -10.02
C SER A 90 -4.12 -3.05 -9.44
N ILE A 91 -5.23 -3.48 -10.06
CA ILE A 91 -6.02 -4.63 -9.60
C ILE A 91 -5.20 -5.91 -9.64
N LEU A 92 -4.46 -6.18 -10.73
CA LEU A 92 -3.62 -7.37 -10.84
C LEU A 92 -2.56 -7.40 -9.74
N ALA A 93 -1.89 -6.29 -9.47
CA ALA A 93 -0.90 -6.20 -8.39
C ALA A 93 -1.53 -6.43 -7.00
N ASN A 94 -2.75 -5.93 -6.75
CA ASN A 94 -3.47 -6.22 -5.50
C ASN A 94 -3.81 -7.71 -5.35
N LEU A 95 -4.23 -8.38 -6.43
CA LEU A 95 -4.52 -9.81 -6.43
C LEU A 95 -3.26 -10.64 -6.16
N VAL A 96 -2.13 -10.30 -6.80
CA VAL A 96 -0.84 -10.94 -6.55
C VAL A 96 -0.39 -10.71 -5.11
N ALA A 97 -0.48 -9.48 -4.60
CA ALA A 97 -0.18 -9.18 -3.21
C ALA A 97 -1.04 -10.02 -2.25
N LEU A 98 -2.34 -10.14 -2.52
CA LEU A 98 -3.25 -10.95 -1.70
C LEU A 98 -2.87 -12.44 -1.68
N VAL A 99 -2.48 -13.02 -2.83
CA VAL A 99 -1.93 -14.39 -2.90
C VAL A 99 -0.68 -14.48 -2.03
N GLY A 100 0.24 -13.53 -2.19
CA GLY A 100 1.50 -13.49 -1.45
C GLY A 100 1.33 -13.36 0.05
N MET A 101 0.38 -12.54 0.52
CA MET A 101 0.11 -12.41 1.98
C MET A 101 -0.34 -13.74 2.58
N ARG A 102 -1.06 -14.55 1.83
CA ARG A 102 -1.49 -15.89 2.28
C ARG A 102 -0.37 -16.93 2.25
N GLN A 103 0.60 -16.76 1.37
CA GLN A 103 1.71 -17.70 1.16
C GLN A 103 3.00 -17.25 1.87
N GLY A 104 3.01 -16.09 2.53
CA GLY A 104 4.12 -15.61 3.35
C GLY A 104 5.19 -14.78 2.63
N TRP A 105 5.06 -14.55 1.31
CA TRP A 105 6.00 -13.75 0.52
C TRP A 105 5.44 -12.38 0.05
N GLY A 106 4.22 -12.05 0.45
CA GLY A 106 3.51 -10.88 -0.06
C GLY A 106 4.19 -9.54 0.25
N VAL A 107 4.81 -9.41 1.41
CA VAL A 107 5.56 -8.19 1.79
C VAL A 107 6.73 -7.96 0.83
N ASP A 108 7.46 -9.01 0.49
CA ASP A 108 8.61 -8.92 -0.42
C ASP A 108 8.16 -8.55 -1.84
N PHE A 109 7.06 -9.15 -2.33
CA PHE A 109 6.46 -8.78 -3.61
C PHE A 109 6.05 -7.30 -3.64
N VAL A 110 5.31 -6.84 -2.64
CA VAL A 110 4.85 -5.45 -2.58
C VAL A 110 6.04 -4.49 -2.61
N ARG A 111 7.08 -4.76 -1.83
CA ARG A 111 8.31 -3.95 -1.80
C ARG A 111 9.04 -3.97 -3.15
N ALA A 112 9.18 -5.13 -3.79
CA ALA A 112 9.81 -5.25 -5.09
C ALA A 112 9.04 -4.47 -6.17
N ALA A 113 7.71 -4.64 -6.23
CA ALA A 113 6.85 -3.97 -7.20
C ALA A 113 6.85 -2.45 -7.03
N TYR A 114 6.85 -1.95 -5.80
CA TYR A 114 6.97 -0.51 -5.53
C TYR A 114 8.36 0.04 -5.87
N ARG A 115 9.45 -0.69 -5.61
CA ARG A 115 10.79 -0.29 -6.07
C ARG A 115 10.83 -0.16 -7.57
N ARG A 116 10.32 -1.14 -8.30
CA ARG A 116 10.27 -1.10 -9.77
C ARG A 116 9.45 0.08 -10.27
N TRP A 117 8.33 0.37 -9.62
CA TRP A 117 7.50 1.50 -10.00
C TRP A 117 8.20 2.85 -9.76
N PHE A 118 8.70 3.09 -8.55
CA PHE A 118 9.22 4.39 -8.14
C PHE A 118 10.71 4.61 -8.47
N GLN A 119 11.49 3.57 -8.68
CA GLN A 119 12.93 3.69 -8.94
C GLN A 119 13.31 3.34 -10.37
N LEU A 120 12.54 2.46 -11.04
CA LEU A 120 12.83 2.00 -12.41
C LEU A 120 11.78 2.47 -13.43
N GLY A 121 10.73 3.19 -13.01
CA GLY A 121 9.68 3.68 -13.91
C GLY A 121 8.80 2.60 -14.52
N GLN A 122 8.75 1.41 -13.93
CA GLN A 122 7.89 0.31 -14.37
C GLN A 122 6.55 0.37 -13.64
N GLU A 123 5.45 0.63 -14.36
CA GLU A 123 4.12 0.75 -13.75
C GLU A 123 3.73 -0.51 -12.96
N THR A 124 3.30 -0.34 -11.70
CA THR A 124 2.82 -1.46 -10.89
C THR A 124 1.57 -2.10 -11.50
N GLY A 125 1.49 -3.44 -11.42
CA GLY A 125 0.40 -4.21 -12.01
C GLY A 125 0.51 -4.47 -13.50
N ALA A 126 1.42 -3.80 -14.22
CA ALA A 126 1.74 -4.04 -15.62
C ALA A 126 3.01 -4.92 -15.76
N GLU A 127 3.19 -5.50 -16.93
CA GLU A 127 4.48 -6.08 -17.30
C GLU A 127 5.48 -4.99 -17.73
N PRO A 128 6.78 -5.12 -17.45
CA PRO A 128 7.42 -6.29 -16.84
C PRO A 128 7.42 -6.28 -15.30
N ASN A 129 6.87 -5.23 -14.64
CA ASN A 129 6.95 -5.05 -13.19
C ASN A 129 6.48 -6.30 -12.41
N VAL A 130 5.29 -6.84 -12.74
CA VAL A 130 4.70 -7.97 -11.99
C VAL A 130 5.58 -9.21 -12.06
N SER A 131 5.92 -9.64 -13.28
CA SER A 131 6.70 -10.87 -13.48
C SER A 131 8.12 -10.76 -12.94
N GLU A 132 8.77 -9.62 -13.13
CA GLU A 132 10.12 -9.41 -12.60
C GLU A 132 10.13 -9.28 -11.08
N SER A 133 9.14 -8.61 -10.47
CA SER A 133 9.01 -8.56 -9.02
C SER A 133 8.80 -9.93 -8.39
N LEU A 134 8.07 -10.82 -9.06
CA LEU A 134 7.90 -12.21 -8.61
C LEU A 134 9.21 -12.99 -8.73
N ARG A 135 9.95 -12.86 -9.83
CA ARG A 135 11.25 -13.52 -10.01
C ARG A 135 12.28 -13.05 -8.98
N ASP A 136 12.31 -11.74 -8.66
CA ASP A 136 13.22 -11.18 -7.65
C ASP A 136 13.07 -11.83 -6.28
N ILE A 137 11.88 -12.34 -5.98
CA ILE A 137 11.58 -13.01 -4.70
C ILE A 137 11.48 -14.54 -4.84
N GLY A 138 11.95 -15.10 -5.96
CA GLY A 138 11.99 -16.54 -6.20
C GLY A 138 10.63 -17.20 -6.48
N GLN A 139 9.64 -16.43 -6.94
CA GLN A 139 8.33 -16.94 -7.31
C GLN A 139 8.20 -17.15 -8.83
N GLU A 140 7.49 -18.22 -9.23
CA GLU A 140 7.21 -18.47 -10.64
C GLU A 140 6.00 -17.64 -11.12
N PRO A 141 6.20 -16.66 -12.06
CA PRO A 141 5.14 -15.73 -12.44
C PRO A 141 3.88 -16.39 -12.97
N GLN A 142 4.00 -17.39 -13.85
CA GLN A 142 2.83 -18.01 -14.47
C GLN A 142 1.93 -18.70 -13.45
N ALA A 143 2.52 -19.43 -12.50
CA ALA A 143 1.79 -20.10 -11.43
C ALA A 143 1.07 -19.09 -10.52
N VAL A 144 1.76 -18.00 -10.12
CA VAL A 144 1.19 -16.96 -9.28
C VAL A 144 0.09 -16.20 -10.02
N LEU A 145 0.28 -15.85 -11.28
CA LEU A 145 -0.72 -15.15 -12.10
C LEU A 145 -1.98 -16.00 -12.29
N ALA A 146 -1.86 -17.31 -12.43
CA ALA A 146 -3.01 -18.22 -12.49
C ALA A 146 -3.81 -18.17 -11.18
N LEU A 147 -3.14 -18.20 -10.02
CA LEU A 147 -3.79 -18.07 -8.70
C LEU A 147 -4.41 -16.67 -8.50
N ALA A 148 -3.72 -15.62 -8.91
CA ALA A 148 -4.21 -14.24 -8.80
C ALA A 148 -5.49 -14.03 -9.65
N ASN A 149 -5.56 -14.62 -10.83
CA ASN A 149 -6.71 -14.49 -11.73
C ASN A 149 -7.89 -15.41 -11.38
N ALA A 150 -7.72 -16.37 -10.47
CA ALA A 150 -8.81 -17.26 -10.04
C ALA A 150 -9.96 -16.48 -9.40
N SER A 151 -11.21 -16.94 -9.61
CA SER A 151 -12.41 -16.30 -9.03
C SER A 151 -12.30 -16.16 -7.51
N ALA A 152 -11.86 -17.21 -6.83
CA ALA A 152 -11.70 -17.20 -5.37
C ALA A 152 -10.78 -16.10 -4.86
N THR A 153 -9.71 -15.72 -5.59
CA THR A 153 -8.83 -14.62 -5.22
C THR A 153 -9.52 -13.27 -5.45
N LYS A 154 -10.27 -13.12 -6.55
CA LYS A 154 -11.06 -11.93 -6.84
C LYS A 154 -12.15 -11.70 -5.80
N ASP A 155 -12.89 -12.74 -5.44
CA ASP A 155 -13.94 -12.70 -4.43
C ASP A 155 -13.35 -12.32 -3.05
N ARG A 156 -12.17 -12.86 -2.73
CA ARG A 156 -11.48 -12.49 -1.50
C ARG A 156 -11.01 -11.02 -1.49
N LEU A 157 -10.52 -10.49 -2.60
CA LEU A 157 -10.17 -9.07 -2.70
C LEU A 157 -11.41 -8.19 -2.46
N MET A 158 -12.56 -8.60 -2.99
CA MET A 158 -13.82 -7.89 -2.74
C MET A 158 -14.27 -8.02 -1.27
N THR A 159 -14.03 -9.17 -0.63
CA THR A 159 -14.29 -9.35 0.81
C THR A 159 -13.41 -8.41 1.64
N GLU A 160 -12.11 -8.33 1.38
CA GLU A 160 -11.20 -7.39 2.05
C GLU A 160 -11.63 -5.93 1.80
N THR A 161 -12.10 -5.62 0.59
CA THR A 161 -12.62 -4.29 0.25
C THR A 161 -13.90 -3.96 1.03
N GLY A 162 -14.79 -4.94 1.21
CA GLY A 162 -15.98 -4.80 2.06
C GLY A 162 -15.61 -4.51 3.52
N ILE A 163 -14.65 -5.23 4.07
CA ILE A 163 -14.15 -4.99 5.44
C ILE A 163 -13.57 -3.58 5.57
N ALA A 164 -12.76 -3.14 4.62
CA ALA A 164 -12.21 -1.78 4.60
C ALA A 164 -13.32 -0.72 4.58
N ARG A 165 -14.35 -0.90 3.75
CA ARG A 165 -15.53 -0.05 3.68
C ARG A 165 -16.27 0.03 5.02
N ASP A 166 -16.53 -1.12 5.65
CA ASP A 166 -17.27 -1.20 6.92
C ASP A 166 -16.51 -0.57 8.09
N LEU A 167 -15.18 -0.51 7.99
CA LEU A 167 -14.32 0.24 8.91
C LEU A 167 -14.34 1.76 8.66
N GLY A 168 -14.85 2.20 7.50
CA GLY A 168 -14.84 3.62 7.10
C GLY A 168 -13.55 4.06 6.40
N ILE A 169 -12.79 3.12 5.83
CA ILE A 169 -11.56 3.43 5.09
C ILE A 169 -11.91 4.01 3.72
N PHE A 170 -11.39 5.18 3.43
CA PHE A 170 -11.65 5.96 2.21
C PHE A 170 -10.39 6.29 1.40
N GLY A 171 -9.21 5.86 1.84
CA GLY A 171 -7.94 6.19 1.21
C GLY A 171 -6.83 5.18 1.51
N SER A 172 -5.69 5.36 0.86
CA SER A 172 -4.50 4.50 1.01
C SER A 172 -3.23 5.36 0.98
N PRO A 173 -2.27 5.13 1.90
CA PRO A 173 -2.30 4.13 2.97
C PRO A 173 -3.27 4.51 4.10
N THR A 174 -3.79 3.51 4.81
CA THR A 174 -4.52 3.70 6.08
C THR A 174 -4.03 2.65 7.08
N PHE A 175 -3.78 3.09 8.31
CA PHE A 175 -3.40 2.25 9.44
C PHE A 175 -4.60 2.18 10.39
N ALA A 176 -5.00 0.95 10.76
CA ALA A 176 -6.16 0.73 11.62
C ALA A 176 -5.76 -0.01 12.90
N ILE A 177 -6.20 0.50 14.06
CA ILE A 177 -6.07 -0.13 15.37
C ILE A 177 -7.49 -0.30 15.94
N GLY A 178 -8.09 -1.46 15.74
CA GLY A 178 -9.50 -1.66 15.99
C GLY A 178 -10.35 -0.78 15.07
N ARG A 179 -11.03 0.23 15.61
CA ARG A 179 -11.83 1.19 14.85
C ARG A 179 -11.17 2.56 14.68
N GLU A 180 -9.99 2.76 15.29
CA GLU A 180 -9.21 3.99 15.09
C GLU A 180 -8.47 3.94 13.77
N LEU A 181 -8.62 4.99 12.95
CA LEU A 181 -8.07 5.08 11.61
C LEU A 181 -7.07 6.25 11.51
N PHE A 182 -5.93 5.97 10.89
CA PHE A 182 -4.88 6.93 10.60
C PHE A 182 -4.61 6.89 9.10
N TRP A 183 -5.14 7.86 8.37
CA TRP A 183 -5.01 7.93 6.92
C TRP A 183 -3.84 8.81 6.48
N GLY A 184 -2.97 8.24 5.66
CA GLY A 184 -1.80 8.90 5.09
C GLY A 184 -0.49 8.35 5.64
N ASP A 185 0.58 8.43 4.83
CA ASP A 185 1.94 8.08 5.28
C ASP A 185 2.39 8.92 6.47
N ASP A 186 1.96 10.18 6.50
CA ASP A 186 2.28 11.15 7.55
C ASP A 186 1.55 10.89 8.88
N ARG A 187 0.68 9.86 8.95
CA ARG A 187 0.01 9.41 10.17
C ARG A 187 0.58 8.09 10.71
N LEU A 188 1.60 7.54 10.09
CA LEU A 188 2.18 6.25 10.49
C LEU A 188 2.74 6.29 11.92
N GLU A 189 3.50 7.31 12.26
CA GLU A 189 4.06 7.50 13.60
C GLU A 189 2.95 7.73 14.65
N ASP A 190 1.88 8.44 14.28
CA ASP A 190 0.71 8.63 15.14
C ASP A 190 0.02 7.29 15.42
N ALA A 191 -0.12 6.43 14.39
CA ALA A 191 -0.70 5.09 14.54
C ALA A 191 0.15 4.20 15.46
N ILE A 192 1.49 4.22 15.31
CA ILE A 192 2.41 3.50 16.19
C ILE A 192 2.26 3.98 17.64
N SER A 193 2.29 5.30 17.86
CA SER A 193 2.11 5.90 19.18
C SER A 193 0.77 5.52 19.82
N TRP A 194 -0.31 5.56 19.03
CA TRP A 194 -1.63 5.14 19.49
C TRP A 194 -1.67 3.66 19.86
N CYS A 195 -1.09 2.80 19.03
CA CYS A 195 -1.01 1.37 19.29
C CYS A 195 -0.30 1.05 20.62
N GLN A 196 0.79 1.78 20.91
CA GLN A 196 1.59 1.58 22.12
C GLN A 196 0.95 2.17 23.38
N SER A 197 0.29 3.33 23.29
CA SER A 197 -0.08 4.13 24.46
C SER A 197 -1.56 4.55 24.55
N GLY A 198 -2.36 4.30 23.49
CA GLY A 198 -3.74 4.78 23.38
C GLY A 198 -3.87 6.29 23.18
N ARG A 199 -2.79 6.97 22.79
CA ARG A 199 -2.77 8.41 22.49
C ARG A 199 -1.69 8.77 21.49
N VAL A 200 -1.91 9.84 20.74
CA VAL A 200 -0.89 10.45 19.88
C VAL A 200 0.05 11.29 20.76
N GLN A 201 1.35 11.19 20.53
CA GLN A 201 2.36 11.95 21.29
C GLN A 201 2.31 13.43 20.89
N PRO A 202 2.44 14.36 21.83
CA PRO A 202 2.62 15.78 21.51
C PRO A 202 3.88 15.98 20.66
N LEU A 203 3.82 16.92 19.72
CA LEU A 203 5.00 17.40 19.01
C LEU A 203 5.98 17.99 20.02
N ARG A 204 7.23 17.58 19.96
CA ARG A 204 8.32 18.16 20.78
C ARG A 204 8.92 19.35 20.07
#